data_15804a0368501a007c94bb2d01cfbfda
#
_entry.id   15804a0368501a007c94bb2d01cfbfda
#
_cell.length_a   1.000
_cell.length_b   1.000
_cell.length_c   1.000
_cell.angle_alpha   90.00
_cell.angle_beta   90.00
_cell.angle_gamma   90.00
#
_symmetry.space_group_name_H-M   'P 1'
#
loop_
_entity.id
_entity.type
_entity.pdbx_description
1 polymer ?
#
loop_
_entity_poly.entity_id
_entity_poly.type
_entity_poly.pdbx_seq_one_letter_code
_entity_poly.pdbx_strand_id
1 'polypeptide(L)'
;MSLRDALAAAALLLAQASAAWAAESYTFDASAFEKKPFELGGYVEFKQQYYDLNQDGAIYLLNFYNDPREQLNETTLTFKPSGKFRYGDASLNFRANLEGSWETRGYEGDARFDELYASYKPDPGLTLDAGKISLKWGKGYAWNPIGFVQRIKDPNDPELGLQGYTMLAGDVIRNFDGPLRTVAFTPLVLPANDDINSDFGTGSHTNVAAKLYLLFHDTDIDLAFLSNGSRSRRYGFDFSRNLATNLEIHGEWAHVEDTQRSVTTASGSTTVTRGDAESYLLGLRYLSEQDTTYILEYYRNGLGLTETEMQNFVQFVDNAYAQYLATGNDALLSRAASLAQGGYGRPNPGRHYLYLRVTQKEPFDILYFTPALTVIANTDDGSTTVTPELLYSGFKNTEFRLRAVFLYGGAGTEFGERQISSRIEFRARLYF
;
A
#
# COMPACT_ATOMS: atom_id res chain seq x y z
N MET A 1 26.29 -12.24 6.02
CA MET A 1 25.98 -12.52 7.45
C MET A 1 25.31 -13.88 7.48
N SER A 2 25.76 -14.83 8.29
CA SER A 2 25.13 -16.14 8.33
C SER A 2 23.77 -16.03 9.06
N LEU A 3 22.85 -16.97 8.80
CA LEU A 3 21.55 -17.05 9.52
C LEU A 3 21.75 -17.06 11.05
N ARG A 4 22.88 -17.65 11.51
CA ARG A 4 23.29 -17.64 12.91
C ARG A 4 23.61 -16.25 13.44
N ASP A 5 24.25 -15.40 12.65
CA ASP A 5 24.60 -14.03 13.07
C ASP A 5 23.38 -13.13 13.12
N ALA A 6 22.42 -13.31 12.20
CA ALA A 6 21.13 -12.59 12.19
C ALA A 6 20.24 -13.01 13.38
N LEU A 7 20.20 -14.30 13.68
CA LEU A 7 19.46 -14.82 14.85
C LEU A 7 20.12 -14.39 16.17
N ALA A 8 21.46 -14.32 16.22
CA ALA A 8 22.18 -13.82 17.39
C ALA A 8 21.95 -12.32 17.63
N ALA A 9 21.90 -11.51 16.57
CA ALA A 9 21.59 -10.09 16.67
C ALA A 9 20.13 -9.85 17.12
N ALA A 10 19.18 -10.63 16.57
CA ALA A 10 17.77 -10.59 17.00
C ALA A 10 17.59 -11.06 18.47
N ALA A 11 18.31 -12.11 18.88
CA ALA A 11 18.31 -12.60 20.25
C ALA A 11 18.93 -11.60 21.25
N LEU A 12 19.96 -10.85 20.84
CA LEU A 12 20.56 -9.79 21.66
C LEU A 12 19.60 -8.60 21.85
N LEU A 13 18.87 -8.22 20.81
CA LEU A 13 17.85 -7.17 20.87
C LEU A 13 16.66 -7.59 21.76
N LEU A 14 16.23 -8.86 21.68
CA LEU A 14 15.19 -9.41 22.54
C LEU A 14 15.64 -9.58 24.00
N ALA A 15 16.92 -9.90 24.26
CA ALA A 15 17.45 -10.04 25.61
C ALA A 15 17.59 -8.70 26.34
N GLN A 16 17.81 -7.59 25.64
CA GLN A 16 17.84 -6.25 26.23
C GLN A 16 16.43 -5.74 26.58
N ALA A 17 15.39 -6.18 25.88
CA ALA A 17 14.01 -5.81 26.18
C ALA A 17 13.48 -6.47 27.47
N SER A 18 14.03 -7.63 27.89
CA SER A 18 13.57 -8.36 29.06
C SER A 18 14.11 -7.84 30.41
N ALA A 19 15.11 -6.94 30.41
CA ALA A 19 15.75 -6.45 31.65
C ALA A 19 15.01 -5.27 32.35
N ALA A 20 13.89 -4.78 31.80
CA ALA A 20 13.18 -3.59 32.28
C ALA A 20 11.85 -3.89 33.01
N TRP A 21 11.73 -5.04 33.66
CA TRP A 21 10.52 -5.37 34.43
C TRP A 21 10.68 -4.98 35.91
N ALA A 22 10.60 -3.65 36.16
CA ALA A 22 10.31 -3.14 37.49
C ALA A 22 8.85 -2.63 37.47
N ALA A 23 8.04 -3.08 38.45
CA ALA A 23 6.68 -2.62 38.65
C ALA A 23 6.70 -1.10 38.92
N GLU A 24 6.42 -0.28 37.94
CA GLU A 24 6.24 1.17 38.10
C GLU A 24 4.91 1.42 38.80
N SER A 25 4.97 2.05 39.97
CA SER A 25 3.79 2.59 40.64
C SER A 25 3.19 3.69 39.75
N TYR A 26 1.92 3.55 39.40
CA TYR A 26 1.19 4.51 38.55
C TYR A 26 1.05 5.84 39.31
N THR A 27 1.92 6.77 39.08
CA THR A 27 1.80 8.16 39.52
C THR A 27 1.34 9.01 38.36
N PHE A 28 0.24 9.76 38.53
CA PHE A 28 -0.22 10.72 37.51
C PHE A 28 0.86 11.80 37.32
N ASP A 29 1.50 11.80 36.15
CA ASP A 29 2.48 12.78 35.77
C ASP A 29 1.84 13.82 34.84
N ALA A 30 1.55 15.02 35.37
CA ALA A 30 0.98 16.11 34.60
C ALA A 30 1.92 16.57 33.47
N SER A 31 3.25 16.38 33.59
CA SER A 31 4.22 16.76 32.57
C SER A 31 4.12 15.86 31.30
N ALA A 32 3.55 14.67 31.43
CA ALA A 32 3.28 13.79 30.28
C ALA A 32 2.23 14.37 29.32
N PHE A 33 1.40 15.31 29.75
CA PHE A 33 0.39 16.01 28.96
C PHE A 33 0.86 17.36 28.39
N GLU A 34 2.04 17.83 28.79
CA GLU A 34 2.63 19.02 28.18
C GLU A 34 3.08 18.71 26.75
N LYS A 35 2.73 19.61 25.81
CA LYS A 35 3.19 19.51 24.43
C LYS A 35 4.70 19.72 24.38
N LYS A 36 5.47 18.63 24.34
CA LYS A 36 6.92 18.70 24.22
C LYS A 36 7.30 19.41 22.90
N PRO A 37 8.31 20.29 22.91
CA PRO A 37 8.79 20.95 21.71
C PRO A 37 9.36 19.97 20.68
N PHE A 38 9.79 18.79 21.14
CA PHE A 38 10.30 17.71 20.30
C PHE A 38 9.69 16.37 20.72
N GLU A 39 9.17 15.64 19.74
CA GLU A 39 8.70 14.28 19.88
C GLU A 39 9.53 13.39 18.94
N LEU A 40 10.03 12.29 19.46
CA LEU A 40 10.76 11.27 18.71
C LEU A 40 10.16 9.92 19.03
N GLY A 41 9.97 9.10 18.03
CA GLY A 41 9.50 7.74 18.13
C GLY A 41 9.84 6.98 16.86
N GLY A 42 9.33 5.77 16.75
CA GLY A 42 9.55 4.95 15.57
C GLY A 42 9.64 3.49 15.93
N TYR A 43 10.24 2.71 15.03
CA TYR A 43 10.46 1.30 15.29
C TYR A 43 11.70 0.75 14.57
N VAL A 44 12.20 -0.36 15.09
CA VAL A 44 13.09 -1.27 14.38
C VAL A 44 12.29 -2.52 14.03
N GLU A 45 12.40 -2.99 12.80
CA GLU A 45 11.71 -4.20 12.34
C GLU A 45 12.71 -5.19 11.76
N PHE A 46 12.60 -6.44 12.19
CA PHE A 46 13.18 -7.60 11.54
C PHE A 46 12.07 -8.32 10.77
N LYS A 47 12.29 -8.60 9.49
CA LYS A 47 11.38 -9.35 8.62
C LYS A 47 12.13 -10.48 7.96
N GLN A 48 11.60 -11.70 8.05
CA GLN A 48 12.09 -12.88 7.35
C GLN A 48 11.01 -13.42 6.44
N GLN A 49 11.34 -13.64 5.18
CA GLN A 49 10.42 -14.15 4.18
C GLN A 49 10.99 -15.38 3.49
N TYR A 50 10.14 -16.37 3.25
CA TYR A 50 10.40 -17.56 2.47
C TYR A 50 9.37 -17.64 1.35
N TYR A 51 9.84 -17.82 0.12
CA TYR A 51 9.03 -17.88 -1.07
C TYR A 51 9.18 -19.22 -1.74
N ASP A 52 8.06 -19.87 -2.07
CA ASP A 52 8.02 -20.94 -3.06
C ASP A 52 7.73 -20.31 -4.42
N LEU A 53 8.58 -20.59 -5.40
CA LEU A 53 8.47 -19.98 -6.73
C LEU A 53 7.56 -20.83 -7.62
N ASN A 54 6.80 -20.15 -8.45
CA ASN A 54 5.93 -20.76 -9.45
C ASN A 54 6.67 -20.86 -10.79
N GLN A 55 7.38 -21.96 -11.02
CA GLN A 55 8.26 -22.14 -12.17
C GLN A 55 7.53 -22.09 -13.52
N ASP A 56 6.22 -22.37 -13.54
CA ASP A 56 5.38 -22.33 -14.75
C ASP A 56 4.78 -20.94 -15.02
N GLY A 57 4.88 -20.01 -14.06
CA GLY A 57 4.28 -18.68 -14.19
C GLY A 57 5.05 -17.75 -15.13
N ALA A 58 4.34 -17.01 -15.96
CA ALA A 58 4.95 -16.07 -16.93
C ALA A 58 5.88 -15.06 -16.24
N ILE A 59 5.50 -14.53 -15.06
CA ILE A 59 6.37 -13.56 -14.33
C ILE A 59 7.63 -14.26 -13.78
N TYR A 60 7.55 -15.54 -13.41
CA TYR A 60 8.73 -16.32 -13.04
C TYR A 60 9.67 -16.47 -14.25
N LEU A 61 9.16 -16.86 -15.41
CA LEU A 61 9.98 -17.01 -16.62
C LEU A 61 10.73 -15.73 -16.97
N LEU A 62 10.11 -14.57 -16.83
CA LEU A 62 10.77 -13.28 -17.08
C LEU A 62 11.94 -12.98 -16.13
N ASN A 63 11.88 -13.46 -14.90
CA ASN A 63 12.85 -13.11 -13.86
C ASN A 63 13.92 -14.19 -13.63
N PHE A 64 13.65 -15.44 -14.03
CA PHE A 64 14.46 -16.61 -13.67
C PHE A 64 14.84 -17.53 -14.84
N TYR A 65 14.55 -17.14 -16.10
CA TYR A 65 14.85 -17.98 -17.27
C TYR A 65 16.32 -18.39 -17.40
N ASN A 66 17.24 -17.57 -16.89
CA ASN A 66 18.68 -17.81 -16.93
C ASN A 66 19.31 -18.24 -15.59
N ASP A 67 18.53 -18.23 -14.51
CA ASP A 67 18.93 -18.64 -13.14
C ASP A 67 17.75 -19.33 -12.44
N PRO A 68 17.31 -20.52 -12.90
CA PRO A 68 16.15 -21.19 -12.35
C PRO A 68 16.32 -21.53 -10.87
N ARG A 69 15.29 -21.25 -10.08
CA ARG A 69 15.23 -21.51 -8.64
C ARG A 69 13.85 -22.02 -8.26
N GLU A 70 13.80 -22.83 -7.21
CA GLU A 70 12.54 -23.31 -6.64
C GLU A 70 12.06 -22.42 -5.49
N GLN A 71 13.03 -21.87 -4.74
CA GLN A 71 12.75 -21.12 -3.53
C GLN A 71 13.66 -19.88 -3.41
N LEU A 72 13.14 -18.86 -2.75
CA LEU A 72 13.93 -17.70 -2.31
C LEU A 72 13.72 -17.47 -0.82
N ASN A 73 14.71 -16.87 -0.20
CA ASN A 73 14.57 -16.29 1.13
C ASN A 73 15.10 -14.86 1.14
N GLU A 74 14.47 -14.04 1.95
CA GLU A 74 14.82 -12.64 2.11
C GLU A 74 14.78 -12.28 3.60
N THR A 75 15.82 -11.62 4.06
CA THR A 75 15.89 -11.04 5.41
C THR A 75 15.96 -9.54 5.26
N THR A 76 15.03 -8.81 5.88
CA THR A 76 15.02 -7.34 5.86
C THR A 76 15.15 -6.81 7.28
N LEU A 77 16.03 -5.81 7.45
CA LEU A 77 16.09 -4.97 8.65
C LEU A 77 15.66 -3.56 8.28
N THR A 78 14.68 -3.03 9.00
CA THR A 78 14.18 -1.68 8.80
C THR A 78 14.33 -0.87 10.09
N PHE A 79 14.89 0.33 9.98
CA PHE A 79 14.87 1.35 11.02
C PHE A 79 14.05 2.53 10.53
N LYS A 80 12.93 2.80 11.20
CA LYS A 80 11.96 3.83 10.78
C LYS A 80 11.72 4.86 11.90
N PRO A 81 12.65 5.81 12.10
CA PRO A 81 12.45 6.90 13.03
C PRO A 81 11.45 7.92 12.50
N SER A 82 10.64 8.47 13.39
CA SER A 82 9.72 9.56 13.10
C SER A 82 9.77 10.60 14.21
N GLY A 83 9.54 11.86 13.87
CA GLY A 83 9.55 12.90 14.88
C GLY A 83 8.84 14.17 14.43
N LYS A 84 8.60 15.01 15.42
CA LYS A 84 7.97 16.31 15.26
C LYS A 84 8.66 17.32 16.14
N PHE A 85 9.12 18.41 15.53
CA PHE A 85 9.63 19.58 16.24
C PHE A 85 8.61 20.71 16.12
N ARG A 86 8.27 21.38 17.23
CA ARG A 86 7.29 22.49 17.29
C ARG A 86 7.96 23.77 17.72
N TYR A 87 7.61 24.86 17.02
CA TYR A 87 8.00 26.21 17.39
C TYR A 87 6.84 27.17 17.10
N GLY A 88 6.15 27.58 18.15
CA GLY A 88 4.91 28.37 18.03
C GLY A 88 3.86 27.61 17.22
N ASP A 89 3.32 28.26 16.20
CA ASP A 89 2.32 27.69 15.27
C ASP A 89 2.95 26.84 14.15
N ALA A 90 4.29 26.79 14.09
CA ALA A 90 5.01 26.00 13.11
C ALA A 90 5.47 24.66 13.67
N SER A 91 5.59 23.67 12.81
CA SER A 91 6.24 22.39 13.13
C SER A 91 6.99 21.82 11.93
N LEU A 92 8.07 21.09 12.20
CA LEU A 92 8.75 20.24 11.23
C LEU A 92 8.45 18.78 11.58
N ASN A 93 7.96 18.03 10.60
CA ASN A 93 7.58 16.64 10.75
C ASN A 93 8.45 15.79 9.84
N PHE A 94 8.92 14.64 10.34
CA PHE A 94 9.67 13.70 9.53
C PHE A 94 9.33 12.26 9.86
N ARG A 95 9.46 11.38 8.87
CA ARG A 95 9.52 9.93 8.97
C ARG A 95 10.53 9.44 7.95
N ALA A 96 11.64 8.89 8.43
CA ALA A 96 12.65 8.29 7.59
C ALA A 96 12.47 6.78 7.52
N ASN A 97 12.96 6.17 6.45
CA ASN A 97 13.06 4.74 6.26
C ASN A 97 14.49 4.41 5.89
N LEU A 98 15.15 3.60 6.71
CA LEU A 98 16.45 3.01 6.43
C LEU A 98 16.27 1.51 6.43
N GLU A 99 16.48 0.89 5.28
CA GLU A 99 16.20 -0.52 5.05
C GLU A 99 17.40 -1.21 4.43
N GLY A 100 17.70 -2.39 4.91
CA GLY A 100 18.66 -3.29 4.31
C GLY A 100 18.04 -4.65 4.10
N SER A 101 18.05 -5.15 2.87
CA SER A 101 17.50 -6.43 2.46
C SER A 101 18.61 -7.35 1.96
N TRP A 102 18.64 -8.56 2.46
CA TRP A 102 19.57 -9.62 2.07
C TRP A 102 18.77 -10.74 1.43
N GLU A 103 18.91 -10.87 0.14
CA GLU A 103 18.37 -11.97 -0.65
C GLU A 103 19.45 -12.97 -1.02
N THR A 104 19.04 -14.11 -1.54
CA THR A 104 19.97 -15.10 -2.13
C THR A 104 20.79 -14.52 -3.29
N ARG A 105 20.29 -13.47 -3.96
CA ARG A 105 20.95 -12.78 -5.08
C ARG A 105 21.90 -11.67 -4.66
N GLY A 106 21.81 -11.18 -3.43
CA GLY A 106 22.65 -10.10 -2.95
C GLY A 106 22.03 -9.25 -1.86
N TYR A 107 22.63 -8.08 -1.67
CA TYR A 107 22.19 -7.09 -0.71
C TYR A 107 21.65 -5.86 -1.44
N GLU A 108 20.51 -5.37 -0.99
CA GLU A 108 19.97 -4.07 -1.35
C GLU A 108 19.81 -3.20 -0.12
N GLY A 109 20.15 -1.92 -0.24
CA GLY A 109 19.96 -0.91 0.81
C GLY A 109 19.16 0.24 0.28
N ASP A 110 18.21 0.75 1.09
CA ASP A 110 17.43 1.92 0.79
C ASP A 110 17.41 2.88 1.98
N ALA A 111 17.62 4.17 1.71
CA ALA A 111 17.57 5.22 2.72
C ALA A 111 16.81 6.42 2.16
N ARG A 112 15.65 6.70 2.72
CA ARG A 112 14.79 7.79 2.23
C ARG A 112 13.97 8.42 3.35
N PHE A 113 13.45 9.60 3.10
CA PHE A 113 12.33 10.12 3.87
C PHE A 113 11.01 9.64 3.25
N ASP A 114 10.17 8.98 4.05
CA ASP A 114 8.78 8.73 3.68
C ASP A 114 7.98 10.04 3.78
N GLU A 115 8.26 10.85 4.80
CA GLU A 115 7.72 12.19 4.99
C GLU A 115 8.80 13.11 5.52
N LEU A 116 8.82 14.36 5.03
CA LEU A 116 9.63 15.47 5.54
C LEU A 116 8.97 16.77 5.12
N TYR A 117 8.25 17.41 6.02
CA TYR A 117 7.52 18.65 5.72
C TYR A 117 7.44 19.61 6.90
N ALA A 118 7.39 20.89 6.55
CA ALA A 118 7.03 21.96 7.45
C ALA A 118 5.51 22.15 7.43
N SER A 119 4.93 22.38 8.61
CA SER A 119 3.51 22.68 8.81
C SER A 119 3.37 23.97 9.58
N TYR A 120 2.50 24.87 9.11
CA TYR A 120 2.18 26.13 9.77
C TYR A 120 0.67 26.22 10.00
N LYS A 121 0.27 26.38 11.26
CA LYS A 121 -1.12 26.36 11.71
C LYS A 121 -1.45 27.62 12.52
N PRO A 122 -1.62 28.78 11.85
CA PRO A 122 -1.90 30.05 12.51
C PRO A 122 -3.27 30.12 13.18
N ASP A 123 -4.21 29.30 12.73
CA ASP A 123 -5.59 29.24 13.21
C ASP A 123 -6.05 27.77 13.22
N PRO A 124 -6.91 27.33 14.15
CA PRO A 124 -7.43 25.97 14.17
C PRO A 124 -8.08 25.52 12.87
N GLY A 125 -8.63 26.45 12.08
CA GLY A 125 -9.28 26.18 10.80
C GLY A 125 -8.37 26.36 9.58
N LEU A 126 -7.07 26.65 9.73
CA LEU A 126 -6.12 26.84 8.63
C LEU A 126 -4.81 26.09 8.90
N THR A 127 -4.43 25.22 7.98
CA THR A 127 -3.09 24.58 7.97
C THR A 127 -2.45 24.76 6.61
N LEU A 128 -1.15 25.03 6.60
CA LEU A 128 -0.33 25.12 5.40
C LEU A 128 0.85 24.16 5.57
N ASP A 129 1.00 23.24 4.64
CA ASP A 129 2.03 22.20 4.66
C ASP A 129 2.91 22.30 3.41
N ALA A 130 4.23 22.19 3.58
CA ALA A 130 5.20 22.25 2.49
C ALA A 130 6.29 21.19 2.68
N GLY A 131 6.50 20.34 1.68
CA GLY A 131 7.51 19.28 1.68
C GLY A 131 6.96 17.96 1.21
N LYS A 132 7.59 16.86 1.64
CA LYS A 132 7.20 15.49 1.29
C LYS A 132 6.12 14.99 2.25
N ILE A 133 4.88 14.88 1.76
CA ILE A 133 3.67 14.65 2.55
C ILE A 133 2.95 13.41 2.04
N SER A 134 2.57 12.50 2.94
CA SER A 134 1.72 11.35 2.62
C SER A 134 0.25 11.72 2.85
N LEU A 135 -0.46 12.00 1.78
CA LEU A 135 -1.91 12.21 1.82
C LEU A 135 -2.65 10.89 1.62
N LYS A 136 -3.81 10.77 2.27
CA LYS A 136 -4.70 9.61 2.11
C LYS A 136 -6.05 10.13 1.65
N TRP A 137 -6.37 9.90 0.37
CA TRP A 137 -7.67 10.16 -0.21
C TRP A 137 -8.38 8.84 -0.48
N GLY A 138 -9.69 8.82 -0.23
CA GLY A 138 -10.50 7.61 -0.37
C GLY A 138 -10.80 6.90 0.95
N LYS A 139 -11.92 6.20 0.97
CA LYS A 139 -12.49 5.47 2.12
C LYS A 139 -12.24 3.97 2.05
N GLY A 140 -11.86 3.44 0.88
CA GLY A 140 -11.60 2.01 0.68
C GLY A 140 -10.43 1.49 1.51
N TYR A 141 -10.57 0.29 2.01
CA TYR A 141 -9.55 -0.39 2.81
C TYR A 141 -8.44 -0.97 1.92
N ALA A 142 -8.81 -1.70 0.88
CA ALA A 142 -7.86 -2.35 -0.03
C ALA A 142 -7.42 -1.41 -1.17
N TRP A 143 -8.34 -0.71 -1.80
CA TRP A 143 -8.07 0.19 -2.93
C TRP A 143 -8.67 1.57 -2.70
N ASN A 144 -8.12 2.58 -3.39
CA ASN A 144 -8.66 3.94 -3.38
C ASN A 144 -8.69 4.50 -4.81
N PRO A 145 -9.78 4.33 -5.55
CA PRO A 145 -9.99 4.94 -6.87
C PRO A 145 -9.72 6.43 -6.92
N ILE A 146 -10.10 7.18 -5.88
CA ILE A 146 -9.85 8.63 -5.79
C ILE A 146 -8.49 9.00 -5.19
N GLY A 147 -7.63 8.05 -4.96
CA GLY A 147 -6.27 8.25 -4.45
C GLY A 147 -5.33 8.96 -5.43
N PHE A 148 -5.73 10.12 -5.98
CA PHE A 148 -5.08 10.79 -7.11
C PHE A 148 -3.68 11.29 -6.82
N VAL A 149 -3.39 11.63 -5.58
CA VAL A 149 -2.12 12.24 -5.13
C VAL A 149 -1.38 11.36 -4.12
N GLN A 150 -1.70 10.09 -4.09
CA GLN A 150 -1.03 9.09 -3.24
C GLN A 150 -0.45 7.96 -4.08
N ARG A 151 0.43 7.16 -3.46
CA ARG A 151 0.92 5.91 -4.05
C ARG A 151 -0.12 4.82 -3.94
N ILE A 152 -0.04 3.83 -4.82
CA ILE A 152 -0.94 2.65 -4.79
C ILE A 152 -0.68 1.88 -3.49
N LYS A 153 -1.75 1.52 -2.78
CA LYS A 153 -1.68 0.65 -1.61
C LYS A 153 -1.34 -0.79 -1.99
N ASP A 154 -0.75 -1.53 -1.05
CA ASP A 154 -0.73 -2.99 -1.10
C ASP A 154 -2.05 -3.50 -0.52
N PRO A 155 -2.92 -4.15 -1.32
CA PRO A 155 -4.18 -4.69 -0.82
C PRO A 155 -4.01 -5.80 0.23
N ASN A 156 -2.85 -6.48 0.23
CA ASN A 156 -2.52 -7.49 1.24
C ASN A 156 -2.04 -6.86 2.57
N ASP A 157 -1.59 -5.61 2.54
CA ASP A 157 -1.16 -4.85 3.71
C ASP A 157 -1.63 -3.39 3.64
N PRO A 158 -2.95 -3.14 3.69
CA PRO A 158 -3.50 -1.79 3.54
C PRO A 158 -3.12 -0.84 4.68
N GLU A 159 -2.63 -1.36 5.81
CA GLU A 159 -2.12 -0.58 6.94
C GLU A 159 -0.69 -0.08 6.73
N LEU A 160 0.00 -0.56 5.71
CA LEU A 160 1.37 -0.16 5.41
C LEU A 160 1.42 1.35 5.08
N GLY A 161 2.26 2.08 5.79
CA GLY A 161 2.45 3.51 5.57
C GLY A 161 3.09 3.78 4.20
N LEU A 162 2.44 4.60 3.40
CA LEU A 162 2.93 4.96 2.06
C LEU A 162 3.91 6.14 2.13
N GLN A 163 4.92 6.13 1.26
CA GLN A 163 5.81 7.25 1.03
C GLN A 163 5.03 8.41 0.39
N GLY A 164 5.23 9.64 0.91
CA GLY A 164 4.60 10.85 0.39
C GLY A 164 5.18 11.35 -0.93
N TYR A 165 4.52 12.37 -1.48
CA TYR A 165 5.02 13.20 -2.58
C TYR A 165 5.39 14.60 -2.04
N THR A 166 6.36 15.24 -2.68
CA THR A 166 6.71 16.63 -2.39
C THR A 166 5.67 17.56 -2.97
N MET A 167 5.06 18.38 -2.11
CA MET A 167 3.96 19.27 -2.49
C MET A 167 3.85 20.46 -1.55
N LEU A 168 3.09 21.45 -1.98
CA LEU A 168 2.54 22.51 -1.14
C LEU A 168 1.03 22.26 -1.01
N ALA A 169 0.53 22.13 0.20
CA ALA A 169 -0.88 21.88 0.48
C ALA A 169 -1.42 22.89 1.49
N GLY A 170 -2.67 23.26 1.33
CA GLY A 170 -3.42 24.02 2.33
C GLY A 170 -4.60 23.20 2.81
N ASP A 171 -5.06 23.43 4.03
CA ASP A 171 -6.29 22.84 4.54
C ASP A 171 -7.10 23.91 5.28
N VAL A 172 -8.31 24.18 4.80
CA VAL A 172 -9.22 25.19 5.36
C VAL A 172 -10.46 24.49 5.87
N ILE A 173 -10.68 24.50 7.18
CA ILE A 173 -11.77 23.80 7.86
C ILE A 173 -12.73 24.83 8.46
N ARG A 174 -14.02 24.60 8.24
CA ARG A 174 -15.11 25.36 8.89
C ARG A 174 -16.17 24.40 9.43
N ASN A 175 -16.58 24.66 10.66
CA ASN A 175 -17.67 23.92 11.32
C ASN A 175 -18.93 24.78 11.36
N PHE A 176 -20.08 24.14 11.24
CA PHE A 176 -21.39 24.77 11.21
C PHE A 176 -22.36 24.01 12.14
N ASP A 177 -23.39 24.72 12.58
CA ASP A 177 -24.54 24.11 13.23
C ASP A 177 -25.53 23.61 12.16
N GLY A 178 -26.12 22.44 12.39
CA GLY A 178 -27.15 21.90 11.50
C GLY A 178 -26.73 20.64 10.72
N PRO A 179 -27.41 20.31 9.61
CA PRO A 179 -27.16 19.09 8.84
C PRO A 179 -25.78 19.01 8.21
N LEU A 180 -25.24 20.12 7.72
CA LEU A 180 -23.87 20.26 7.25
C LEU A 180 -23.02 20.70 8.43
N ARG A 181 -22.24 19.79 9.01
CA ARG A 181 -21.47 20.05 10.23
C ARG A 181 -20.08 20.57 9.96
N THR A 182 -19.43 20.04 8.92
CA THR A 182 -18.05 20.40 8.60
C THR A 182 -17.88 20.52 7.10
N VAL A 183 -17.14 21.54 6.70
CA VAL A 183 -16.60 21.71 5.34
C VAL A 183 -15.10 21.86 5.46
N ALA A 184 -14.31 21.04 4.73
CA ALA A 184 -12.89 21.25 4.61
C ALA A 184 -12.48 21.30 3.14
N PHE A 185 -11.61 22.23 2.79
CA PHE A 185 -11.08 22.38 1.43
C PHE A 185 -9.57 22.28 1.46
N THR A 186 -9.03 21.30 0.72
CA THR A 186 -7.60 20.98 0.66
C THR A 186 -7.09 21.17 -0.76
N PRO A 187 -6.70 22.39 -1.18
CA PRO A 187 -5.98 22.62 -2.43
C PRO A 187 -4.52 22.22 -2.27
N LEU A 188 -3.90 21.74 -3.34
CA LEU A 188 -2.48 21.43 -3.36
C LEU A 188 -1.84 21.65 -4.74
N VAL A 189 -0.52 21.88 -4.70
CA VAL A 189 0.34 21.95 -5.88
C VAL A 189 1.47 20.95 -5.74
N LEU A 190 1.62 20.09 -6.75
CA LEU A 190 2.57 18.99 -6.77
C LEU A 190 3.43 19.10 -8.04
N PRO A 191 4.69 19.55 -7.92
CA PRO A 191 5.64 19.52 -9.02
C PRO A 191 6.09 18.08 -9.28
N ALA A 192 6.23 17.72 -10.56
CA ALA A 192 6.80 16.45 -10.97
C ALA A 192 7.79 16.69 -12.10
N ASN A 193 8.99 16.16 -11.97
CA ASN A 193 10.06 16.16 -12.96
C ASN A 193 11.02 14.99 -12.66
N ASP A 194 12.15 14.92 -13.33
CA ASP A 194 13.11 13.81 -13.17
C ASP A 194 13.73 13.74 -11.76
N ASP A 195 13.81 14.86 -11.05
CA ASP A 195 14.41 14.95 -9.70
C ASP A 195 13.36 14.91 -8.57
N ILE A 196 12.17 15.45 -8.82
CA ILE A 196 11.12 15.62 -7.80
C ILE A 196 9.87 14.87 -8.26
N ASN A 197 9.40 13.91 -7.44
CA ASN A 197 8.21 13.11 -7.73
C ASN A 197 8.27 12.43 -9.11
N SER A 198 9.45 11.92 -9.51
CA SER A 198 9.70 11.33 -10.82
C SER A 198 8.78 10.15 -11.17
N ASP A 199 8.24 9.49 -10.15
CA ASP A 199 7.30 8.38 -10.27
C ASP A 199 5.81 8.80 -10.18
N PHE A 200 5.52 10.11 -10.04
CA PHE A 200 4.14 10.59 -10.00
C PHE A 200 3.41 10.41 -11.34
N GLY A 201 4.10 10.56 -12.44
CA GLY A 201 3.53 10.43 -13.79
C GLY A 201 4.58 10.65 -14.86
N THR A 202 4.19 11.13 -16.03
CA THR A 202 5.10 11.36 -17.17
C THR A 202 5.31 12.85 -17.44
N GLY A 203 6.54 13.21 -17.84
CA GLY A 203 6.92 14.58 -18.19
C GLY A 203 7.07 15.52 -16.99
N SER A 204 7.61 16.71 -17.26
CA SER A 204 7.82 17.75 -16.25
C SER A 204 6.63 18.70 -16.20
N HIS A 205 5.83 18.61 -15.15
CA HIS A 205 4.63 19.43 -14.96
C HIS A 205 4.44 19.85 -13.50
N THR A 206 3.77 20.97 -13.31
CA THR A 206 3.20 21.35 -12.03
C THR A 206 1.74 20.94 -12.00
N ASN A 207 1.42 19.93 -11.21
CA ASN A 207 0.08 19.40 -11.09
C ASN A 207 -0.69 20.13 -9.99
N VAL A 208 -1.96 20.43 -10.23
CA VAL A 208 -2.86 21.04 -9.25
C VAL A 208 -3.93 20.04 -8.89
N ALA A 209 -4.16 19.86 -7.60
CA ALA A 209 -5.25 19.01 -7.11
C ALA A 209 -6.01 19.69 -5.99
N ALA A 210 -7.23 19.24 -5.75
CA ALA A 210 -8.04 19.73 -4.65
C ALA A 210 -8.97 18.62 -4.15
N LYS A 211 -9.27 18.68 -2.84
CA LYS A 211 -10.29 17.86 -2.20
C LYS A 211 -11.24 18.77 -1.42
N LEU A 212 -12.53 18.55 -1.56
CA LEU A 212 -13.59 19.15 -0.75
C LEU A 212 -14.25 18.06 0.09
N TYR A 213 -14.08 18.15 1.40
CA TYR A 213 -14.73 17.27 2.37
C TYR A 213 -15.98 17.93 2.94
N LEU A 214 -17.04 17.16 3.05
CA LEU A 214 -18.31 17.54 3.64
C LEU A 214 -18.74 16.48 4.66
N LEU A 215 -19.04 16.90 5.89
CA LEU A 215 -19.77 16.07 6.84
C LEU A 215 -21.24 16.50 6.81
N PHE A 216 -22.06 15.71 6.11
CA PHE A 216 -23.47 16.02 5.87
C PHE A 216 -24.38 14.88 6.31
N HIS A 217 -25.30 15.15 7.24
CA HIS A 217 -26.19 14.13 7.82
C HIS A 217 -25.47 12.87 8.28
N ASP A 218 -24.39 13.03 9.05
CA ASP A 218 -23.52 11.94 9.56
C ASP A 218 -22.92 11.05 8.44
N THR A 219 -22.78 11.62 7.24
CA THR A 219 -22.11 11.02 6.10
C THR A 219 -20.89 11.84 5.75
N ASP A 220 -19.74 11.21 5.73
CA ASP A 220 -18.51 11.76 5.16
C ASP A 220 -18.59 11.70 3.65
N ILE A 221 -18.36 12.83 2.96
CA ILE A 221 -18.35 12.92 1.50
C ILE A 221 -17.11 13.70 1.08
N ASP A 222 -16.28 13.13 0.21
CA ASP A 222 -15.17 13.83 -0.41
C ASP A 222 -15.43 13.99 -1.92
N LEU A 223 -15.13 15.18 -2.45
CA LEU A 223 -15.02 15.45 -3.88
C LEU A 223 -13.57 15.73 -4.20
N ALA A 224 -12.97 15.00 -5.14
CA ALA A 224 -11.57 15.08 -5.48
C ALA A 224 -11.34 15.44 -6.96
N PHE A 225 -10.31 16.23 -7.21
CA PHE A 225 -9.90 16.67 -8.54
C PHE A 225 -8.38 16.67 -8.66
N LEU A 226 -7.88 16.26 -9.84
CA LEU A 226 -6.49 16.46 -10.27
C LEU A 226 -6.47 17.00 -11.71
N SER A 227 -5.73 18.09 -11.92
CA SER A 227 -5.56 18.71 -13.24
C SER A 227 -4.83 17.77 -14.21
N ASN A 228 -5.01 18.03 -15.50
CA ASN A 228 -4.14 17.45 -16.52
C ASN A 228 -2.70 17.93 -16.36
N GLY A 229 -1.72 17.04 -16.49
CA GLY A 229 -0.31 17.33 -16.31
C GLY A 229 0.52 16.07 -16.47
N SER A 230 1.27 15.68 -15.44
CA SER A 230 2.04 14.42 -15.43
C SER A 230 1.15 13.17 -15.44
N ARG A 231 -0.10 13.31 -15.01
CA ARG A 231 -1.18 12.32 -15.13
C ARG A 231 -2.34 12.95 -15.89
N SER A 232 -3.15 12.13 -16.55
CA SER A 232 -4.41 12.56 -17.14
C SER A 232 -5.33 13.18 -16.09
N ARG A 233 -6.14 14.18 -16.49
CA ARG A 233 -7.16 14.80 -15.63
C ARG A 233 -8.07 13.74 -15.06
N ARG A 234 -8.39 13.92 -13.79
CA ARG A 234 -9.30 13.01 -13.08
C ARG A 234 -10.09 13.74 -12.01
N TYR A 235 -11.28 13.24 -11.79
CA TYR A 235 -12.18 13.70 -10.73
C TYR A 235 -12.96 12.51 -10.19
N GLY A 236 -13.47 12.65 -9.00
CA GLY A 236 -14.21 11.59 -8.35
C GLY A 236 -14.80 12.03 -7.02
N PHE A 237 -15.51 11.13 -6.42
CA PHE A 237 -16.06 11.31 -5.08
C PHE A 237 -15.97 10.01 -4.28
N ASP A 238 -15.99 10.16 -2.98
CA ASP A 238 -16.24 9.06 -2.06
C ASP A 238 -17.27 9.42 -1.02
N PHE A 239 -17.78 8.41 -0.35
CA PHE A 239 -18.59 8.56 0.85
C PHE A 239 -18.32 7.42 1.84
N SER A 240 -18.57 7.73 3.13
CA SER A 240 -18.63 6.74 4.21
C SER A 240 -19.73 7.12 5.18
N ARG A 241 -20.52 6.12 5.62
CA ARG A 241 -21.60 6.31 6.57
C ARG A 241 -21.77 5.10 7.48
N ASN A 242 -21.88 5.36 8.77
CA ASN A 242 -22.34 4.36 9.72
C ASN A 242 -23.86 4.24 9.65
N LEU A 243 -24.37 3.11 9.16
CA LEU A 243 -25.80 2.79 9.16
C LEU A 243 -26.28 2.34 10.54
N ALA A 244 -25.37 1.72 11.31
CA ALA A 244 -25.52 1.36 12.71
C ALA A 244 -24.17 1.56 13.42
N THR A 245 -24.13 1.46 14.74
CA THR A 245 -22.90 1.60 15.53
C THR A 245 -21.80 0.62 15.13
N ASN A 246 -22.17 -0.50 14.54
CA ASN A 246 -21.30 -1.60 14.14
C ASN A 246 -21.35 -1.93 12.63
N LEU A 247 -22.03 -1.13 11.81
CA LEU A 247 -22.15 -1.31 10.37
C LEU A 247 -21.87 -0.01 9.63
N GLU A 248 -20.79 0.01 8.88
CA GLU A 248 -20.39 1.09 7.96
C GLU A 248 -20.54 0.63 6.52
N ILE A 249 -21.02 1.54 5.68
CA ILE A 249 -20.94 1.43 4.22
C ILE A 249 -20.04 2.52 3.67
N HIS A 250 -19.28 2.21 2.63
CA HIS A 250 -18.45 3.20 1.93
C HIS A 250 -18.43 2.92 0.43
N GLY A 251 -18.08 3.94 -0.31
CA GLY A 251 -17.94 3.81 -1.75
C GLY A 251 -17.08 4.92 -2.33
N GLU A 252 -16.48 4.64 -3.48
CA GLU A 252 -15.67 5.57 -4.25
C GLU A 252 -16.00 5.45 -5.73
N TRP A 253 -15.92 6.55 -6.44
CA TRP A 253 -15.98 6.59 -7.89
C TRP A 253 -14.95 7.59 -8.42
N ALA A 254 -14.25 7.21 -9.48
CA ALA A 254 -13.26 8.03 -10.15
C ALA A 254 -13.39 7.93 -11.66
N HIS A 255 -13.30 9.07 -12.33
CA HIS A 255 -13.23 9.21 -13.78
C HIS A 255 -11.87 9.78 -14.18
N VAL A 256 -11.23 9.15 -15.16
CA VAL A 256 -9.93 9.56 -15.72
C VAL A 256 -10.13 9.85 -17.20
N GLU A 257 -9.90 11.10 -17.60
CA GLU A 257 -10.05 11.54 -19.00
C GLU A 257 -8.83 11.17 -19.84
N ASP A 258 -9.05 10.84 -21.09
CA ASP A 258 -8.02 10.65 -22.16
C ASP A 258 -6.78 9.87 -21.69
N THR A 259 -6.99 8.78 -20.99
CA THR A 259 -5.89 7.94 -20.52
C THR A 259 -5.37 7.02 -21.61
N GLN A 260 -4.06 6.76 -21.59
CA GLN A 260 -3.42 5.82 -22.51
C GLN A 260 -3.30 4.44 -21.86
N ARG A 261 -3.67 3.40 -22.60
CA ARG A 261 -3.45 2.00 -22.23
C ARG A 261 -2.63 1.31 -23.33
N SER A 262 -1.58 0.62 -22.93
CA SER A 262 -0.81 -0.24 -23.83
C SER A 262 -1.22 -1.68 -23.59
N VAL A 263 -1.64 -2.35 -24.65
CA VAL A 263 -2.05 -3.75 -24.64
C VAL A 263 -1.17 -4.53 -25.61
N THR A 264 -0.70 -5.69 -25.18
CA THR A 264 0.20 -6.55 -25.96
C THR A 264 -0.56 -7.74 -26.50
N THR A 265 -0.38 -8.04 -27.78
CA THR A 265 -0.92 -9.24 -28.43
C THR A 265 -0.05 -10.46 -28.14
N ALA A 266 -0.56 -11.66 -28.39
CA ALA A 266 0.19 -12.91 -28.26
C ALA A 266 1.46 -12.99 -29.15
N SER A 267 1.54 -12.17 -30.20
CA SER A 267 2.76 -12.03 -31.05
C SER A 267 3.76 -11.00 -30.52
N GLY A 268 3.45 -10.34 -29.39
CA GLY A 268 4.29 -9.28 -28.81
C GLY A 268 4.11 -7.89 -29.43
N SER A 269 3.17 -7.71 -30.36
CA SER A 269 2.84 -6.38 -30.88
C SER A 269 2.06 -5.59 -29.82
N THR A 270 2.44 -4.31 -29.63
CA THR A 270 1.79 -3.45 -28.64
C THR A 270 0.89 -2.44 -29.34
N THR A 271 -0.36 -2.37 -28.92
CA THR A 271 -1.32 -1.36 -29.34
C THR A 271 -1.57 -0.38 -28.21
N VAL A 272 -1.49 0.91 -28.52
CA VAL A 272 -1.83 1.98 -27.56
C VAL A 272 -3.23 2.46 -27.88
N THR A 273 -4.12 2.37 -26.92
CA THR A 273 -5.49 2.92 -26.99
C THR A 273 -5.60 4.13 -26.08
N ARG A 274 -6.41 5.10 -26.48
CA ARG A 274 -6.77 6.27 -25.69
C ARG A 274 -8.26 6.28 -25.45
N GLY A 275 -8.66 6.75 -24.27
CA GLY A 275 -10.07 6.89 -23.93
C GLY A 275 -10.23 7.18 -22.44
N ASP A 276 -11.46 7.39 -22.03
CA ASP A 276 -11.80 7.61 -20.64
C ASP A 276 -11.88 6.29 -19.88
N ALA A 277 -11.58 6.34 -18.59
CA ALA A 277 -11.67 5.18 -17.73
C ALA A 277 -12.42 5.51 -16.44
N GLU A 278 -13.29 4.59 -16.03
CA GLU A 278 -14.04 4.72 -14.80
C GLU A 278 -13.70 3.58 -13.83
N SER A 279 -13.37 3.95 -12.60
CA SER A 279 -13.13 3.02 -11.50
C SER A 279 -14.14 3.28 -10.40
N TYR A 280 -14.60 2.22 -9.73
CA TYR A 280 -15.43 2.37 -8.55
C TYR A 280 -15.19 1.25 -7.54
N LEU A 281 -15.45 1.58 -6.30
CA LEU A 281 -15.39 0.68 -5.16
C LEU A 281 -16.68 0.82 -4.36
N LEU A 282 -17.21 -0.31 -3.93
CA LEU A 282 -18.30 -0.38 -2.96
C LEU A 282 -17.90 -1.36 -1.85
N GLY A 283 -18.07 -0.93 -0.61
CA GLY A 283 -17.65 -1.73 0.51
C GLY A 283 -18.54 -1.58 1.73
N LEU A 284 -18.40 -2.54 2.61
CA LEU A 284 -19.01 -2.55 3.93
C LEU A 284 -18.00 -3.02 4.98
N ARG A 285 -18.13 -2.50 6.19
CA ARG A 285 -17.44 -2.98 7.38
C ARG A 285 -18.47 -3.28 8.46
N TYR A 286 -18.40 -4.50 8.99
CA TYR A 286 -19.29 -4.97 10.06
C TYR A 286 -18.48 -5.47 11.23
N LEU A 287 -18.82 -5.02 12.45
CA LEU A 287 -18.27 -5.50 13.71
C LEU A 287 -19.32 -6.37 14.41
N SER A 288 -19.01 -7.65 14.63
CA SER A 288 -19.89 -8.56 15.38
C SER A 288 -19.80 -8.34 16.90
N GLU A 289 -20.73 -8.94 17.64
CA GLU A 289 -20.73 -8.95 19.12
C GLU A 289 -19.53 -9.70 19.71
N GLN A 290 -18.87 -10.56 18.93
CA GLN A 290 -17.68 -11.32 19.32
C GLN A 290 -16.39 -10.60 18.95
N ASP A 291 -16.41 -9.28 18.75
CA ASP A 291 -15.26 -8.47 18.32
C ASP A 291 -14.60 -8.94 17.01
N THR A 292 -15.39 -9.56 16.11
CA THR A 292 -14.93 -9.92 14.77
C THR A 292 -15.31 -8.83 13.79
N THR A 293 -14.30 -8.25 13.14
CA THR A 293 -14.50 -7.25 12.07
C THR A 293 -14.47 -7.95 10.71
N TYR A 294 -15.50 -7.73 9.93
CA TYR A 294 -15.61 -8.14 8.53
C TYR A 294 -15.53 -6.90 7.65
N ILE A 295 -14.66 -6.93 6.63
CA ILE A 295 -14.55 -5.91 5.58
C ILE A 295 -14.74 -6.63 4.25
N LEU A 296 -15.73 -6.19 3.49
CA LEU A 296 -16.01 -6.70 2.15
C LEU A 296 -16.00 -5.54 1.18
N GLU A 297 -15.20 -5.62 0.11
CA GLU A 297 -15.14 -4.62 -0.95
C GLU A 297 -15.23 -5.27 -2.32
N TYR A 298 -15.99 -4.67 -3.22
CA TYR A 298 -15.93 -4.93 -4.65
C TYR A 298 -15.29 -3.74 -5.34
N TYR A 299 -14.29 -4.00 -6.16
CA TYR A 299 -13.54 -2.98 -6.89
C TYR A 299 -13.56 -3.24 -8.39
N ARG A 300 -13.94 -2.22 -9.17
CA ARG A 300 -13.71 -2.16 -10.61
C ARG A 300 -12.60 -1.18 -10.93
N ASN A 301 -11.55 -1.70 -11.55
CA ASN A 301 -10.41 -0.92 -12.04
C ASN A 301 -10.64 -0.57 -13.53
N GLY A 302 -10.99 0.66 -13.83
CA GLY A 302 -11.24 1.11 -15.21
C GLY A 302 -9.99 1.06 -16.11
N LEU A 303 -8.79 1.09 -15.50
CA LEU A 303 -7.51 0.96 -16.19
C LEU A 303 -7.00 -0.49 -16.24
N GLY A 304 -7.71 -1.42 -15.63
CA GLY A 304 -7.32 -2.82 -15.52
C GLY A 304 -7.34 -3.56 -16.86
N LEU A 305 -6.59 -4.64 -16.91
CA LEU A 305 -6.54 -5.56 -18.04
C LEU A 305 -7.77 -6.47 -18.03
N THR A 306 -8.27 -6.82 -19.20
CA THR A 306 -9.21 -7.92 -19.35
C THR A 306 -8.49 -9.25 -19.24
N GLU A 307 -9.24 -10.32 -18.97
CA GLU A 307 -8.73 -11.70 -19.01
C GLU A 307 -8.00 -11.99 -20.34
N THR A 308 -8.61 -11.66 -21.47
CA THR A 308 -7.99 -11.86 -22.80
C THR A 308 -6.69 -11.07 -22.97
N GLU A 309 -6.61 -9.84 -22.46
CA GLU A 309 -5.40 -9.02 -22.52
C GLU A 309 -4.28 -9.64 -21.66
N MET A 310 -4.61 -10.20 -20.51
CA MET A 310 -3.67 -10.94 -19.66
C MET A 310 -3.21 -12.23 -20.35
N GLN A 311 -4.13 -13.05 -20.88
CA GLN A 311 -3.81 -14.28 -21.59
C GLN A 311 -2.91 -14.01 -22.82
N ASN A 312 -3.16 -12.96 -23.59
CA ASN A 312 -2.30 -12.57 -24.70
C ASN A 312 -0.86 -12.23 -24.26
N PHE A 313 -0.72 -11.56 -23.12
CA PHE A 313 0.61 -11.27 -22.58
C PHE A 313 1.31 -12.55 -22.12
N VAL A 314 0.62 -13.44 -21.41
CA VAL A 314 1.16 -14.74 -20.99
C VAL A 314 1.62 -15.54 -22.21
N GLN A 315 0.77 -15.67 -23.23
CA GLN A 315 1.15 -16.35 -24.48
C GLN A 315 2.37 -15.72 -25.18
N PHE A 316 2.50 -14.40 -25.10
CA PHE A 316 3.72 -13.74 -25.60
C PHE A 316 4.97 -14.13 -24.83
N VAL A 317 4.88 -14.22 -23.50
CA VAL A 317 6.00 -14.67 -22.65
C VAL A 317 6.37 -16.12 -22.96
N ASP A 318 5.39 -17.02 -23.07
CA ASP A 318 5.61 -18.44 -23.43
C ASP A 318 6.32 -18.59 -24.79
N ASN A 319 5.85 -17.85 -25.79
CA ASN A 319 6.48 -17.81 -27.11
C ASN A 319 7.92 -17.26 -27.06
N ALA A 320 8.16 -16.21 -26.26
CA ALA A 320 9.47 -15.63 -26.06
C ALA A 320 10.44 -16.60 -25.37
N TYR A 321 9.95 -17.33 -24.38
CA TYR A 321 10.72 -18.35 -23.67
C TYR A 321 11.04 -19.57 -24.56
N ALA A 322 10.09 -20.04 -25.33
CA ALA A 322 10.30 -21.13 -26.31
C ALA A 322 11.35 -20.71 -27.36
N GLN A 323 11.33 -19.47 -27.84
CA GLN A 323 12.34 -18.93 -28.75
C GLN A 323 13.73 -18.85 -28.08
N TYR A 324 13.80 -18.42 -26.82
CA TYR A 324 15.04 -18.41 -26.05
C TYR A 324 15.65 -19.81 -25.92
N LEU A 325 14.85 -20.81 -25.58
CA LEU A 325 15.30 -22.21 -25.50
C LEU A 325 15.82 -22.74 -26.83
N ALA A 326 15.23 -22.33 -27.95
CA ALA A 326 15.62 -22.78 -29.28
C ALA A 326 16.86 -22.07 -29.84
N THR A 327 17.10 -20.81 -29.48
CA THR A 327 18.11 -19.95 -30.13
C THR A 327 19.14 -19.33 -29.20
N GLY A 328 18.90 -19.35 -27.88
CA GLY A 328 19.68 -18.62 -26.88
C GLY A 328 19.49 -17.10 -26.90
N ASN A 329 18.54 -16.58 -27.73
CA ASN A 329 18.29 -15.14 -27.84
C ASN A 329 17.14 -14.72 -26.90
N ASP A 330 17.46 -13.85 -25.93
CA ASP A 330 16.55 -13.38 -24.88
C ASP A 330 15.88 -12.00 -25.20
N ALA A 331 16.04 -11.45 -26.39
CA ALA A 331 15.55 -10.13 -26.74
C ALA A 331 14.02 -10.00 -26.55
N LEU A 332 13.24 -11.05 -26.84
CA LEU A 332 11.79 -11.05 -26.64
C LEU A 332 11.42 -11.14 -25.15
N LEU A 333 12.17 -11.92 -24.35
CA LEU A 333 11.97 -11.97 -22.88
C LEU A 333 12.28 -10.62 -22.24
N SER A 334 13.36 -9.98 -22.62
CA SER A 334 13.74 -8.63 -22.15
C SER A 334 12.64 -7.60 -22.49
N ARG A 335 12.05 -7.69 -23.70
CA ARG A 335 10.92 -6.85 -24.08
C ARG A 335 9.68 -7.15 -23.24
N ALA A 336 9.35 -8.41 -23.01
CA ALA A 336 8.22 -8.82 -22.19
C ALA A 336 8.40 -8.37 -20.73
N ALA A 337 9.62 -8.44 -20.18
CA ALA A 337 9.95 -7.95 -18.84
C ALA A 337 9.71 -6.42 -18.72
N SER A 338 10.10 -5.63 -19.74
CA SER A 338 9.81 -4.19 -19.77
C SER A 338 8.31 -3.89 -19.80
N LEU A 339 7.52 -4.67 -20.53
CA LEU A 339 6.06 -4.54 -20.59
C LEU A 339 5.42 -4.96 -19.25
N ALA A 340 5.96 -5.98 -18.59
CA ALA A 340 5.50 -6.41 -17.27
C ALA A 340 5.64 -5.30 -16.24
N GLN A 341 6.78 -4.62 -16.18
CA GLN A 341 7.01 -3.46 -15.30
C GLN A 341 6.01 -2.33 -15.55
N GLY A 342 5.62 -2.12 -16.80
CA GLY A 342 4.66 -1.09 -17.22
C GLY A 342 3.20 -1.37 -16.84
N GLY A 343 2.80 -2.61 -16.58
CA GLY A 343 1.39 -2.93 -16.34
C GLY A 343 1.11 -4.32 -15.81
N TYR A 344 1.53 -5.37 -16.51
CA TYR A 344 1.14 -6.75 -16.21
C TYR A 344 1.69 -7.30 -14.89
N GLY A 345 2.86 -6.83 -14.45
CA GLY A 345 3.49 -7.21 -13.18
C GLY A 345 3.00 -6.41 -11.96
N ARG A 346 2.15 -5.41 -12.13
CA ARG A 346 1.62 -4.60 -11.01
C ARG A 346 0.75 -5.44 -10.07
N PRO A 347 0.63 -5.05 -8.81
CA PRO A 347 -0.41 -5.59 -7.95
C PRO A 347 -1.78 -5.33 -8.55
N ASN A 348 -2.62 -6.36 -8.64
CA ASN A 348 -4.00 -6.30 -9.15
C ASN A 348 -4.13 -5.56 -10.51
N PRO A 349 -3.51 -6.08 -11.59
CA PRO A 349 -3.57 -5.48 -12.92
C PRO A 349 -4.91 -5.70 -13.63
N GLY A 350 -5.77 -6.61 -13.14
CA GLY A 350 -7.08 -6.95 -13.71
C GLY A 350 -8.14 -5.89 -13.50
N ARG A 351 -9.37 -6.18 -13.91
CA ARG A 351 -10.49 -5.22 -13.85
C ARG A 351 -11.37 -5.35 -12.64
N HIS A 352 -11.73 -6.55 -12.23
CA HIS A 352 -12.76 -6.76 -11.21
C HIS A 352 -12.23 -7.61 -10.07
N TYR A 353 -12.36 -7.08 -8.86
CA TYR A 353 -11.85 -7.73 -7.66
C TYR A 353 -12.89 -7.76 -6.56
N LEU A 354 -12.87 -8.83 -5.80
CA LEU A 354 -13.53 -8.95 -4.52
C LEU A 354 -12.47 -9.07 -3.42
N TYR A 355 -12.60 -8.27 -2.38
CA TYR A 355 -11.76 -8.30 -1.18
C TYR A 355 -12.60 -8.66 0.02
N LEU A 356 -12.16 -9.63 0.79
CA LEU A 356 -12.70 -9.98 2.10
C LEU A 356 -11.57 -9.99 3.12
N ARG A 357 -11.73 -9.23 4.20
CA ARG A 357 -10.87 -9.36 5.38
C ARG A 357 -11.72 -9.64 6.61
N VAL A 358 -11.33 -10.67 7.35
CA VAL A 358 -11.92 -11.05 8.64
C VAL A 358 -10.82 -10.91 9.67
N THR A 359 -11.07 -10.15 10.74
CA THR A 359 -10.13 -9.96 11.83
C THR A 359 -10.86 -10.14 13.15
N GLN A 360 -10.37 -10.97 14.02
CA GLN A 360 -10.96 -11.19 15.34
C GLN A 360 -10.02 -10.71 16.44
N LYS A 361 -10.53 -9.88 17.34
CA LYS A 361 -9.75 -9.40 18.47
C LYS A 361 -9.81 -10.42 19.62
N GLU A 362 -8.65 -10.79 20.12
CA GLU A 362 -8.47 -11.58 21.36
C GLU A 362 -9.33 -12.86 21.44
N PRO A 363 -9.41 -13.70 20.37
CA PRO A 363 -10.18 -14.93 20.45
C PRO A 363 -9.62 -15.86 21.52
N PHE A 364 -10.52 -16.68 22.08
CA PHE A 364 -10.18 -17.64 23.16
C PHE A 364 -9.60 -16.99 24.43
N ASP A 365 -9.94 -15.72 24.71
CA ASP A 365 -9.42 -14.94 25.83
C ASP A 365 -7.88 -14.77 25.83
N ILE A 366 -7.23 -14.92 24.67
CA ILE A 366 -5.81 -14.67 24.52
C ILE A 366 -5.61 -13.18 24.29
N LEU A 367 -5.23 -12.45 25.36
CA LEU A 367 -5.01 -10.99 25.29
C LEU A 367 -3.94 -10.64 24.25
N TYR A 368 -4.17 -9.54 23.54
CA TYR A 368 -3.27 -8.98 22.51
C TYR A 368 -3.03 -9.88 21.29
N PHE A 369 -3.78 -10.96 21.15
CA PHE A 369 -3.72 -11.83 19.99
C PHE A 369 -4.81 -11.46 18.99
N THR A 370 -4.46 -11.25 17.74
CA THR A 370 -5.38 -10.82 16.67
C THR A 370 -5.12 -11.61 15.39
N PRO A 371 -5.78 -12.75 15.18
CA PRO A 371 -5.75 -13.44 13.91
C PRO A 371 -6.58 -12.69 12.86
N ALA A 372 -6.14 -12.77 11.60
CA ALA A 372 -6.87 -12.25 10.46
C ALA A 372 -6.77 -13.19 9.25
N LEU A 373 -7.75 -13.09 8.37
CA LEU A 373 -7.77 -13.76 7.07
C LEU A 373 -8.12 -12.72 6.01
N THR A 374 -7.27 -12.58 4.99
CA THR A 374 -7.56 -11.74 3.82
C THR A 374 -7.69 -12.63 2.59
N VAL A 375 -8.72 -12.38 1.80
CA VAL A 375 -8.95 -13.05 0.51
C VAL A 375 -9.12 -11.96 -0.56
N ILE A 376 -8.37 -12.06 -1.65
CA ILE A 376 -8.52 -11.21 -2.83
C ILE A 376 -8.78 -12.11 -4.02
N ALA A 377 -9.91 -11.95 -4.68
CA ALA A 377 -10.28 -12.71 -5.86
C ALA A 377 -10.37 -11.78 -7.08
N ASN A 378 -9.70 -12.14 -8.16
CA ASN A 378 -10.00 -11.59 -9.48
C ASN A 378 -11.26 -12.31 -9.99
N THR A 379 -12.35 -11.56 -10.15
CA THR A 379 -13.65 -12.15 -10.53
C THR A 379 -13.79 -12.37 -12.03
N ASP A 380 -12.86 -11.88 -12.85
CA ASP A 380 -12.85 -12.10 -14.30
C ASP A 380 -12.29 -13.48 -14.63
N ASP A 381 -11.18 -13.89 -13.98
CA ASP A 381 -10.48 -15.14 -14.28
C ASP A 381 -10.58 -16.20 -13.17
N GLY A 382 -11.23 -15.86 -12.04
CA GLY A 382 -11.46 -16.74 -10.90
C GLY A 382 -10.22 -17.02 -10.04
N SER A 383 -9.07 -16.43 -10.34
CA SER A 383 -7.87 -16.60 -9.54
C SER A 383 -7.97 -15.83 -8.20
N THR A 384 -7.26 -16.32 -7.17
CA THR A 384 -7.48 -15.84 -5.80
C THR A 384 -6.19 -15.88 -4.99
N THR A 385 -6.00 -14.92 -4.07
CA THR A 385 -5.01 -15.00 -3.00
C THR A 385 -5.69 -15.20 -1.65
N VAL A 386 -5.09 -16.03 -0.80
CA VAL A 386 -5.55 -16.27 0.57
C VAL A 386 -4.41 -15.98 1.52
N THR A 387 -4.63 -15.07 2.45
CA THR A 387 -3.59 -14.57 3.36
C THR A 387 -4.04 -14.68 4.81
N PRO A 388 -3.80 -15.81 5.50
CA PRO A 388 -3.91 -15.89 6.95
C PRO A 388 -2.78 -15.09 7.62
N GLU A 389 -3.12 -14.43 8.72
CA GLU A 389 -2.20 -13.61 9.51
C GLU A 389 -2.45 -13.83 11.00
N LEU A 390 -1.39 -13.89 11.78
CA LEU A 390 -1.41 -13.91 13.23
C LEU A 390 -0.61 -12.72 13.75
N LEU A 391 -1.26 -11.86 14.54
CA LEU A 391 -0.64 -10.71 15.18
C LEU A 391 -0.65 -10.91 16.69
N TYR A 392 0.48 -10.66 17.35
CA TYR A 392 0.60 -10.67 18.79
C TYR A 392 1.38 -9.44 19.28
N SER A 393 0.77 -8.66 20.19
CA SER A 393 1.36 -7.42 20.74
C SER A 393 1.37 -7.39 22.28
N GLY A 394 1.43 -8.56 22.93
CA GLY A 394 1.38 -8.68 24.40
C GLY A 394 2.67 -8.28 25.13
N PHE A 395 3.77 -8.02 24.44
CA PHE A 395 4.99 -7.52 25.08
C PHE A 395 5.08 -5.99 24.95
N LYS A 396 5.65 -5.34 25.96
CA LYS A 396 5.82 -3.88 25.97
C LYS A 396 6.58 -3.44 24.69
N ASN A 397 5.97 -2.52 23.95
CA ASN A 397 6.56 -1.93 22.75
C ASN A 397 6.97 -2.93 21.65
N THR A 398 6.44 -4.16 21.68
CA THR A 398 6.86 -5.21 20.72
C THR A 398 5.64 -5.80 20.03
N GLU A 399 5.76 -6.01 18.73
CA GLU A 399 4.76 -6.67 17.88
C GLU A 399 5.41 -7.82 17.13
N PHE A 400 4.76 -8.98 17.14
CA PHE A 400 5.11 -10.13 16.31
C PHE A 400 3.98 -10.38 15.31
N ARG A 401 4.36 -10.65 14.07
CA ARG A 401 3.41 -10.96 13.00
C ARG A 401 3.91 -12.16 12.21
N LEU A 402 3.06 -13.16 12.06
CA LEU A 402 3.26 -14.27 11.16
C LEU A 402 2.18 -14.23 10.09
N ARG A 403 2.59 -14.23 8.82
CA ARG A 403 1.70 -14.17 7.67
C ARG A 403 2.09 -15.25 6.67
N ALA A 404 1.11 -15.91 6.10
CA ALA A 404 1.29 -16.76 4.93
C ALA A 404 0.43 -16.21 3.78
N VAL A 405 0.94 -16.27 2.56
CA VAL A 405 0.23 -15.87 1.34
C VAL A 405 0.21 -17.07 0.41
N PHE A 406 -0.96 -17.48 -0.05
CA PHE A 406 -1.15 -18.56 -1.01
C PHE A 406 -1.82 -17.99 -2.25
N LEU A 407 -1.30 -18.28 -3.43
CA LEU A 407 -1.84 -17.87 -4.71
C LEU A 407 -2.47 -19.05 -5.39
N TYR A 408 -3.71 -18.91 -5.83
CA TYR A 408 -4.47 -19.94 -6.54
C TYR A 408 -4.94 -19.41 -7.89
N GLY A 409 -4.61 -20.12 -8.94
CA GLY A 409 -5.02 -19.80 -10.31
C GLY A 409 -4.49 -20.83 -11.28
N GLY A 410 -5.17 -21.01 -12.40
CA GLY A 410 -4.70 -21.81 -13.52
C GLY A 410 -3.78 -21.03 -14.46
N ALA A 411 -3.28 -21.68 -15.51
CA ALA A 411 -2.54 -21.03 -16.57
C ALA A 411 -3.35 -19.91 -17.23
N GLY A 412 -2.72 -18.78 -17.50
CA GLY A 412 -3.32 -17.58 -18.11
C GLY A 412 -4.12 -16.70 -17.14
N THR A 413 -4.18 -17.03 -15.84
CA THR A 413 -4.88 -16.24 -14.83
C THR A 413 -3.92 -15.32 -14.07
N GLU A 414 -4.43 -14.23 -13.50
CA GLU A 414 -3.59 -13.23 -12.81
C GLU A 414 -2.70 -13.85 -11.73
N PHE A 415 -3.29 -14.61 -10.78
CA PHE A 415 -2.53 -15.17 -9.67
C PHE A 415 -1.84 -16.48 -10.03
N GLY A 416 -2.28 -17.19 -11.07
CA GLY A 416 -1.61 -18.38 -11.61
C GLY A 416 -0.29 -18.05 -12.32
N GLU A 417 -0.14 -16.85 -12.87
CA GLU A 417 1.05 -16.42 -13.61
C GLU A 417 2.05 -15.61 -12.77
N ARG A 418 1.81 -15.47 -11.47
CA ARG A 418 2.74 -14.78 -10.57
C ARG A 418 4.02 -15.58 -10.37
N GLN A 419 5.10 -14.86 -10.04
CA GLN A 419 6.42 -15.42 -9.76
C GLN A 419 6.43 -16.42 -8.59
N ILE A 420 5.51 -16.26 -7.62
CA ILE A 420 5.43 -17.08 -6.41
C ILE A 420 4.12 -17.85 -6.37
N SER A 421 4.16 -19.06 -5.85
CA SER A 421 2.97 -19.86 -5.48
C SER A 421 2.56 -19.62 -4.03
N SER A 422 3.56 -19.45 -3.15
CA SER A 422 3.32 -19.14 -1.74
C SER A 422 4.45 -18.29 -1.13
N ARG A 423 4.14 -17.66 0.01
CA ARG A 423 5.09 -16.92 0.83
C ARG A 423 4.75 -17.08 2.30
N ILE A 424 5.77 -17.33 3.13
CA ILE A 424 5.65 -17.25 4.59
C ILE A 424 6.53 -16.09 5.06
N GLU A 425 5.96 -15.23 5.91
CA GLU A 425 6.60 -14.04 6.42
C GLU A 425 6.49 -13.99 7.95
N PHE A 426 7.61 -13.77 8.60
CA PHE A 426 7.68 -13.45 10.02
C PHE A 426 8.22 -12.03 10.20
N ARG A 427 7.55 -11.23 11.03
CA ARG A 427 7.99 -9.88 11.43
C ARG A 427 8.08 -9.78 12.95
N ALA A 428 9.14 -9.14 13.41
CA ALA A 428 9.29 -8.70 14.79
C ALA A 428 9.60 -7.20 14.78
N ARG A 429 8.77 -6.41 15.44
CA ARG A 429 8.87 -4.95 15.47
C ARG A 429 9.01 -4.48 16.91
N LEU A 430 9.98 -3.60 17.16
CA LEU A 430 10.23 -2.96 18.45
C LEU A 430 10.03 -1.45 18.30
N TYR A 431 9.07 -0.89 19.03
CA TYR A 431 8.77 0.55 19.09
C TYR A 431 9.57 1.25 20.17
N PHE A 432 9.97 2.51 19.95
CA PHE A 432 10.71 3.36 20.90
C PHE A 432 10.16 4.78 20.94
#